data_81c2664b1372f2e8b3f80dbeeba05a14
#
_entry.id   81c2664b1372f2e8b3f80dbeeba05a14
#
_cell.length_a   1.000
_cell.length_b   1.000
_cell.length_c   1.000
_cell.angle_alpha   90.00
_cell.angle_beta   90.00
_cell.angle_gamma   90.00
#
_symmetry.space_group_name_H-M   'P 1'
#
loop_
_entity.id
_entity.type
_entity.pdbx_description
1 polymer ?
#
loop_
_entity_poly.entity_id
_entity_poly.type
_entity_poly.pdbx_seq_one_letter_code
_entity_poly.pdbx_strand_id
1 'polypeptide(L)'
;MRSQIILTGLALAGCALFIGHMNTEAVAARGSFGDVFPDVIIGSLPNISRYGEADGIAAYAIGTTSCNIGNDFLLWEPDNNNHPTIGQNMYRVEQLDNGCSRIEQIGMSWLKHGFCALQGTLCGSCSNPAPGGCPPILGWNCSDPYSSGNNGNQGGLGPKSEVNASIGFFPYPYSSPSYPAVIGRRLNVYSTDMDLASYPASSTNYFVEGQYIHPQDAAACRSFNNAAYREVTRSGTLNNGYDLNLINSTRQMTPAIFAWQEIDPSVEVRTFELSKCSLSGLNETFHVAVKVCDIGNGMWHYEYAVYNLDCDRAFQSFEVPLNGTYENAEQAFAVYHSNSVYDNESWNVGYDSSAGTLKWNSDTFAQNEDANALRWNTMHTFSFDTNDPPVEGQAKVSTFKDGSEIMLNMIVPNADFVDNSCASDLNGDNMVDGQDLAQVLAFWGRIGGDIDGDGTTGGTDLAAVLADWGCIGE
;
A
#
# COMPACT_ATOMS: atom_id res chain seq x y z
N MET A 1 58.69 -5.91 -40.07
CA MET A 1 57.93 -4.99 -40.97
C MET A 1 56.69 -4.52 -40.24
N ARG A 2 56.62 -3.22 -40.00
CA ARG A 2 55.51 -2.56 -39.28
C ARG A 2 54.39 -2.35 -40.27
N SER A 3 53.16 -2.59 -39.86
CA SER A 3 51.97 -2.00 -40.50
C SER A 3 51.03 -1.47 -39.41
N GLN A 4 50.84 -0.17 -39.44
CA GLN A 4 49.85 0.59 -38.67
C GLN A 4 48.49 0.41 -39.34
N ILE A 5 47.45 0.27 -38.54
CA ILE A 5 46.08 0.39 -38.98
C ILE A 5 45.43 1.55 -38.20
N ILE A 6 44.87 2.45 -38.96
CA ILE A 6 44.24 3.69 -38.58
C ILE A 6 42.86 3.37 -37.98
N LEU A 7 42.54 3.89 -36.78
CA LEU A 7 41.21 3.90 -36.20
C LEU A 7 40.42 5.12 -36.72
N THR A 8 39.33 4.86 -37.40
CA THR A 8 38.26 5.85 -37.67
C THR A 8 37.20 5.72 -36.60
N GLY A 9 36.98 6.79 -35.84
CA GLY A 9 35.95 6.84 -34.83
C GLY A 9 34.56 6.99 -35.44
N LEU A 10 33.63 6.16 -34.98
CA LEU A 10 32.18 6.37 -35.13
C LEU A 10 31.63 6.71 -33.77
N ALA A 11 31.06 7.92 -33.63
CA ALA A 11 30.28 8.34 -32.49
C ALA A 11 28.91 7.62 -32.52
N LEU A 12 28.68 6.72 -31.60
CA LEU A 12 27.38 6.15 -31.33
C LEU A 12 26.76 6.93 -30.17
N ALA A 13 25.64 7.61 -30.47
CA ALA A 13 24.76 8.20 -29.49
C ALA A 13 24.21 7.07 -28.58
N GLY A 14 24.62 7.08 -27.33
CA GLY A 14 24.15 6.13 -26.33
C GLY A 14 22.76 6.53 -25.86
N CYS A 15 21.74 5.78 -26.29
CA CYS A 15 20.45 5.73 -25.61
C CYS A 15 20.70 4.98 -24.29
N ALA A 16 20.68 5.68 -23.17
CA ALA A 16 20.76 5.07 -21.86
C ALA A 16 19.43 4.35 -21.60
N LEU A 17 19.39 3.04 -21.80
CA LEU A 17 18.37 2.19 -21.21
C LEU A 17 18.60 2.19 -19.69
N PHE A 18 17.74 2.86 -18.97
CA PHE A 18 17.56 2.60 -17.54
C PHE A 18 16.96 1.19 -17.41
N ILE A 19 17.79 0.20 -17.24
CA ILE A 19 17.38 -1.11 -16.75
C ILE A 19 17.14 -0.91 -15.26
N GLY A 20 15.86 -0.75 -14.87
CA GLY A 20 15.47 -0.78 -13.48
C GLY A 20 15.98 -2.10 -12.87
N HIS A 21 16.85 -1.99 -11.89
CA HIS A 21 17.20 -3.12 -11.05
C HIS A 21 15.93 -3.52 -10.29
N MET A 22 15.29 -4.60 -10.73
CA MET A 22 14.34 -5.30 -9.89
C MET A 22 15.12 -5.76 -8.65
N ASN A 23 14.82 -5.14 -7.50
CA ASN A 23 15.29 -5.65 -6.22
C ASN A 23 14.55 -6.97 -5.93
N THR A 24 14.98 -8.05 -6.56
CA THR A 24 14.55 -9.42 -6.27
C THR A 24 15.27 -10.00 -5.05
N GLU A 25 15.97 -9.21 -4.26
CA GLU A 25 16.72 -9.68 -3.09
C GLU A 25 15.92 -9.77 -1.79
N ALA A 26 14.62 -9.48 -1.76
CA ALA A 26 13.87 -9.42 -0.50
C ALA A 26 13.24 -10.76 -0.05
N VAL A 27 13.43 -11.86 -0.75
CA VAL A 27 12.89 -13.19 -0.35
C VAL A 27 14.00 -14.21 -0.13
N ALA A 28 15.16 -13.81 0.35
CA ALA A 28 16.20 -14.72 0.77
C ALA A 28 16.03 -15.09 2.25
N ALA A 29 15.60 -16.34 2.48
CA ALA A 29 15.82 -17.19 3.65
C ALA A 29 16.25 -16.46 4.94
N ARG A 30 15.30 -16.02 5.76
CA ARG A 30 15.53 -15.67 7.17
C ARG A 30 15.53 -16.94 8.01
N GLY A 31 16.62 -17.62 8.07
CA GLY A 31 16.84 -18.79 8.90
C GLY A 31 18.20 -19.36 8.55
N SER A 32 18.98 -19.80 9.52
CA SER A 32 20.21 -20.53 9.25
C SER A 32 19.85 -21.89 8.64
N PHE A 33 20.58 -22.33 7.65
CA PHE A 33 20.44 -23.66 7.05
C PHE A 33 20.55 -24.71 8.17
N GLY A 34 19.43 -25.38 8.49
CA GLY A 34 19.37 -26.43 9.49
C GLY A 34 18.34 -26.25 10.59
N ASP A 35 17.71 -25.07 10.70
CA ASP A 35 16.65 -24.86 11.70
C ASP A 35 15.35 -25.56 11.30
N VAL A 36 14.72 -26.20 12.26
CA VAL A 36 13.40 -26.82 12.10
C VAL A 36 12.35 -25.75 12.39
N PHE A 37 11.51 -25.45 11.43
CA PHE A 37 10.48 -24.42 11.57
C PHE A 37 9.24 -24.72 10.72
N PRO A 38 8.05 -24.38 11.22
CA PRO A 38 6.83 -24.31 10.42
C PRO A 38 6.78 -22.97 9.64
N ASP A 39 6.07 -22.95 8.51
CA ASP A 39 5.90 -21.76 7.67
C ASP A 39 4.59 -21.85 6.92
N VAL A 40 3.61 -21.02 7.25
CA VAL A 40 2.31 -21.00 6.61
C VAL A 40 2.22 -19.93 5.53
N ILE A 41 1.85 -20.32 4.31
CA ILE A 41 1.52 -19.38 3.24
C ILE A 41 0.12 -19.66 2.68
N ILE A 42 -0.40 -18.73 1.89
CA ILE A 42 -1.56 -19.01 1.01
C ILE A 42 -1.06 -19.57 -0.31
N GLY A 43 -1.28 -20.85 -0.52
CA GLY A 43 -0.94 -21.52 -1.78
C GLY A 43 -1.92 -21.21 -2.92
N SER A 44 -3.18 -20.91 -2.60
CA SER A 44 -4.19 -20.56 -3.60
C SER A 44 -5.37 -19.81 -3.01
N LEU A 45 -5.96 -18.91 -3.82
CA LEU A 45 -7.29 -18.31 -3.65
C LEU A 45 -8.23 -18.93 -4.71
N PRO A 46 -8.84 -20.10 -4.42
CA PRO A 46 -9.45 -20.93 -5.46
C PRO A 46 -10.87 -20.54 -5.87
N ASN A 47 -11.63 -19.88 -5.01
CA ASN A 47 -13.01 -19.50 -5.26
C ASN A 47 -13.45 -18.28 -4.46
N ILE A 48 -14.53 -17.65 -4.89
CA ILE A 48 -15.17 -16.53 -4.22
C ILE A 48 -16.69 -16.72 -4.26
N SER A 49 -17.41 -16.32 -3.23
CA SER A 49 -18.87 -16.36 -3.16
C SER A 49 -19.42 -15.00 -2.75
N ARG A 50 -20.52 -14.59 -3.40
CA ARG A 50 -21.36 -13.48 -2.97
C ARG A 50 -22.46 -14.01 -2.06
N TYR A 51 -22.74 -13.34 -0.94
CA TYR A 51 -23.76 -13.71 0.04
C TYR A 51 -25.01 -12.82 0.00
N GLY A 52 -24.98 -11.79 -0.82
CA GLY A 52 -26.04 -10.79 -0.95
C GLY A 52 -25.56 -9.40 -0.61
N GLU A 53 -26.51 -8.51 -0.43
CA GLU A 53 -26.30 -7.07 -0.20
C GLU A 53 -27.31 -6.55 0.82
N ALA A 54 -26.89 -5.63 1.65
CA ALA A 54 -27.74 -4.87 2.56
C ALA A 54 -27.17 -3.46 2.74
N ASP A 55 -28.03 -2.46 2.77
CA ASP A 55 -27.64 -1.06 3.00
C ASP A 55 -26.54 -0.52 2.06
N GLY A 56 -26.54 -0.97 0.80
CA GLY A 56 -25.53 -0.61 -0.21
C GLY A 56 -24.17 -1.28 -0.03
N ILE A 57 -24.09 -2.28 0.86
CA ILE A 57 -22.87 -3.06 1.13
C ILE A 57 -23.05 -4.48 0.61
N ALA A 58 -22.19 -4.90 -0.30
CA ALA A 58 -22.14 -6.27 -0.78
C ALA A 58 -21.23 -7.12 0.12
N ALA A 59 -21.62 -8.36 0.37
CA ALA A 59 -20.93 -9.32 1.20
C ALA A 59 -20.33 -10.46 0.37
N TYR A 60 -19.02 -10.67 0.53
CA TYR A 60 -18.28 -11.75 -0.12
C TYR A 60 -17.51 -12.60 0.88
N ALA A 61 -17.03 -13.73 0.43
CA ALA A 61 -15.96 -14.47 1.07
C ALA A 61 -15.10 -15.15 0.01
N ILE A 62 -13.81 -15.22 0.27
CA ILE A 62 -12.80 -15.80 -0.60
C ILE A 62 -12.42 -17.15 -0.02
N GLY A 63 -12.35 -18.20 -0.84
CA GLY A 63 -11.72 -19.45 -0.44
C GLY A 63 -10.21 -19.28 -0.37
N THR A 64 -9.59 -19.91 0.62
CA THR A 64 -8.14 -19.93 0.80
C THR A 64 -7.66 -21.37 0.92
N THR A 65 -6.52 -21.68 0.33
CA THR A 65 -5.83 -22.94 0.60
C THR A 65 -4.47 -22.61 1.19
N SER A 66 -4.28 -22.93 2.47
CA SER A 66 -2.99 -22.78 3.13
C SER A 66 -2.00 -23.83 2.65
N CYS A 67 -0.71 -23.51 2.73
CA CYS A 67 0.41 -24.42 2.56
C CYS A 67 1.34 -24.31 3.77
N ASN A 68 1.78 -25.43 4.31
CA ASN A 68 2.94 -25.43 5.20
C ASN A 68 4.19 -25.70 4.35
N ILE A 69 4.95 -24.67 4.04
CA ILE A 69 6.19 -24.76 3.24
C ILE A 69 7.44 -24.91 4.12
N GLY A 70 7.27 -24.92 5.43
CA GLY A 70 8.34 -25.20 6.39
C GLY A 70 8.73 -26.68 6.40
N ASN A 71 9.49 -27.04 7.42
CA ASN A 71 9.99 -28.42 7.63
C ASN A 71 9.58 -28.99 9.01
N ASP A 72 8.61 -28.34 9.67
CA ASP A 72 7.97 -28.81 10.91
C ASP A 72 6.43 -28.70 10.79
N PHE A 73 5.72 -29.27 11.74
CA PHE A 73 4.27 -29.27 11.80
C PHE A 73 3.70 -27.95 12.30
N LEU A 74 2.59 -27.53 11.70
CA LEU A 74 1.76 -26.43 12.20
C LEU A 74 0.58 -26.99 13.01
N LEU A 75 0.32 -26.43 14.17
CA LEU A 75 -0.84 -26.77 14.98
C LEU A 75 -2.12 -26.21 14.33
N TRP A 76 -3.18 -27.03 14.35
CA TRP A 76 -4.52 -26.71 13.76
C TRP A 76 -5.61 -27.13 14.74
N GLU A 77 -5.41 -26.81 16.03
CA GLU A 77 -6.20 -27.32 17.14
C GLU A 77 -7.52 -26.57 17.30
N PRO A 78 -8.67 -27.26 17.42
CA PRO A 78 -9.97 -26.61 17.47
C PRO A 78 -10.33 -25.97 18.82
N ASP A 79 -9.72 -26.43 19.91
CA ASP A 79 -10.17 -26.15 21.29
C ASP A 79 -9.27 -25.17 22.07
N ASN A 80 -8.36 -24.49 21.39
CA ASN A 80 -7.44 -23.51 21.95
C ASN A 80 -7.00 -22.48 20.88
N ASN A 81 -6.00 -21.67 21.17
CA ASN A 81 -5.47 -20.65 20.26
C ASN A 81 -4.27 -21.12 19.41
N ASN A 82 -4.00 -22.43 19.34
CA ASN A 82 -2.97 -23.00 18.46
C ASN A 82 -3.55 -23.35 17.09
N HIS A 83 -4.11 -22.38 16.42
CA HIS A 83 -4.59 -22.50 15.04
C HIS A 83 -4.50 -21.14 14.34
N PRO A 84 -4.51 -21.10 12.99
CA PRO A 84 -4.43 -19.83 12.27
C PRO A 84 -5.73 -19.04 12.33
N THR A 85 -5.57 -17.72 12.21
CA THR A 85 -6.65 -16.82 11.80
C THR A 85 -6.43 -16.33 10.37
N ILE A 86 -7.53 -16.08 9.62
CA ILE A 86 -7.51 -15.78 8.19
C ILE A 86 -8.30 -14.50 7.95
N GLY A 87 -7.59 -13.41 7.55
CA GLY A 87 -8.19 -12.15 7.11
C GLY A 87 -8.41 -12.14 5.59
N GLN A 88 -9.41 -11.37 5.15
CA GLN A 88 -9.70 -11.18 3.72
C GLN A 88 -9.93 -9.69 3.45
N ASN A 89 -9.38 -9.21 2.35
CA ASN A 89 -9.46 -7.83 1.90
C ASN A 89 -9.83 -7.74 0.42
N MET A 90 -10.30 -6.57 0.00
CA MET A 90 -10.47 -6.21 -1.40
C MET A 90 -9.87 -4.85 -1.68
N TYR A 91 -9.23 -4.73 -2.85
CA TYR A 91 -8.53 -3.53 -3.31
C TYR A 91 -8.99 -3.14 -4.71
N ARG A 92 -8.92 -1.84 -4.99
CA ARG A 92 -9.12 -1.25 -6.29
C ARG A 92 -7.83 -0.52 -6.71
N VAL A 93 -7.36 -0.77 -7.92
CA VAL A 93 -6.33 0.04 -8.60
C VAL A 93 -7.01 0.78 -9.73
N GLU A 94 -6.87 2.08 -9.77
CA GLU A 94 -7.50 2.91 -10.79
C GLU A 94 -6.52 3.90 -11.44
N GLN A 95 -6.79 4.23 -12.70
CA GLN A 95 -6.15 5.34 -13.40
C GLN A 95 -6.99 6.59 -13.18
N LEU A 96 -6.36 7.66 -12.70
CA LEU A 96 -7.01 8.93 -12.42
C LEU A 96 -7.05 9.83 -13.66
N ASP A 97 -7.97 10.79 -13.68
CA ASP A 97 -8.12 11.73 -14.79
C ASP A 97 -6.89 12.65 -14.99
N ASN A 98 -6.10 12.87 -13.93
CA ASN A 98 -4.84 13.62 -13.99
C ASN A 98 -3.65 12.82 -14.56
N GLY A 99 -3.88 11.57 -15.00
CA GLY A 99 -2.87 10.69 -15.56
C GLY A 99 -2.06 9.90 -14.53
N CYS A 100 -2.37 10.07 -13.25
CA CYS A 100 -1.82 9.27 -12.17
C CYS A 100 -2.56 7.94 -11.99
N SER A 101 -2.10 7.11 -11.07
CA SER A 101 -2.81 5.90 -10.64
C SER A 101 -2.84 5.83 -9.12
N ARG A 102 -3.80 5.10 -8.57
CA ARG A 102 -4.05 4.97 -7.13
C ARG A 102 -4.42 3.53 -6.79
N ILE A 103 -4.03 3.08 -5.59
CA ILE A 103 -4.57 1.86 -4.99
C ILE A 103 -5.34 2.20 -3.72
N GLU A 104 -6.51 1.59 -3.53
CA GLU A 104 -7.30 1.73 -2.31
C GLU A 104 -7.75 0.38 -1.78
N GLN A 105 -7.73 0.20 -0.47
CA GLN A 105 -8.44 -0.89 0.18
C GLN A 105 -9.91 -0.49 0.30
N ILE A 106 -10.80 -1.25 -0.36
CA ILE A 106 -12.24 -0.97 -0.43
C ILE A 106 -13.09 -1.92 0.40
N GLY A 107 -12.47 -2.89 1.06
CA GLY A 107 -13.20 -3.83 1.89
C GLY A 107 -12.30 -4.70 2.75
N MET A 108 -12.87 -5.18 3.86
CA MET A 108 -12.21 -6.12 4.78
C MET A 108 -13.22 -7.07 5.40
N SER A 109 -12.73 -8.22 5.91
CA SER A 109 -13.51 -9.16 6.71
C SER A 109 -13.06 -9.19 8.17
N TRP A 110 -13.88 -9.80 9.02
CA TRP A 110 -13.44 -10.41 10.26
C TRP A 110 -12.63 -11.67 9.96
N LEU A 111 -12.05 -12.30 10.98
CA LEU A 111 -11.08 -13.37 10.85
C LEU A 111 -11.75 -14.74 10.95
N LYS A 112 -11.52 -15.58 9.95
CA LYS A 112 -11.86 -17.00 10.04
C LYS A 112 -10.84 -17.71 10.92
N HIS A 113 -11.30 -18.40 11.95
CA HIS A 113 -10.50 -19.34 12.73
C HIS A 113 -10.44 -20.68 12.01
N GLY A 114 -9.23 -21.15 11.68
CA GLY A 114 -8.98 -22.34 10.86
C GLY A 114 -8.45 -23.50 11.69
N PHE A 115 -9.16 -24.64 11.71
CA PHE A 115 -8.76 -25.86 12.40
C PHE A 115 -9.23 -27.09 11.62
N CYS A 116 -8.76 -28.29 11.99
CA CYS A 116 -9.04 -29.56 11.31
C CYS A 116 -8.39 -29.63 9.91
N ALA A 117 -7.08 -29.64 9.84
CA ALA A 117 -6.32 -29.64 8.59
C ALA A 117 -6.55 -30.90 7.72
N LEU A 118 -6.87 -30.72 6.42
CA LEU A 118 -7.23 -31.83 5.52
C LEU A 118 -6.03 -32.53 4.86
N GLN A 119 -4.80 -32.10 5.05
CA GLN A 119 -3.57 -32.71 4.52
C GLN A 119 -3.59 -32.89 2.98
N GLY A 120 -3.95 -31.84 2.24
CA GLY A 120 -3.94 -31.84 0.78
C GLY A 120 -2.53 -31.80 0.18
N THR A 121 -2.43 -31.92 -1.14
CA THR A 121 -1.13 -32.02 -1.86
C THR A 121 -0.85 -30.84 -2.80
N LEU A 122 -1.52 -29.70 -2.63
CA LEU A 122 -1.30 -28.52 -3.48
C LEU A 122 0.16 -28.03 -3.43
N CYS A 123 0.81 -28.18 -2.27
CA CYS A 123 2.11 -27.58 -1.97
C CYS A 123 3.27 -28.57 -2.14
N GLY A 124 2.99 -29.79 -2.57
CA GLY A 124 4.00 -30.82 -2.81
C GLY A 124 3.62 -32.21 -2.27
N SER A 125 4.64 -33.01 -2.01
CA SER A 125 4.47 -34.32 -1.38
C SER A 125 4.17 -34.16 0.09
N CYS A 126 2.89 -34.17 0.45
CA CYS A 126 2.40 -33.98 1.81
C CYS A 126 2.92 -35.07 2.77
N SER A 127 3.59 -34.65 3.82
CA SER A 127 3.93 -35.52 4.95
C SER A 127 2.77 -35.52 5.95
N ASN A 128 1.78 -36.40 5.74
CA ASN A 128 0.58 -36.46 6.57
C ASN A 128 0.87 -37.10 7.96
N PRO A 129 0.93 -36.29 9.04
CA PRO A 129 1.28 -36.77 10.37
C PRO A 129 0.10 -37.31 11.16
N ALA A 130 -1.14 -36.99 10.73
CA ALA A 130 -2.34 -37.27 11.50
C ALA A 130 -3.51 -37.59 10.59
N PRO A 131 -3.63 -38.83 10.07
CA PRO A 131 -4.80 -39.25 9.29
C PRO A 131 -6.02 -39.29 10.20
N GLY A 132 -7.16 -38.78 9.68
CA GLY A 132 -8.43 -38.81 10.42
C GLY A 132 -9.35 -37.66 10.07
N GLY A 133 -10.53 -37.58 10.70
CA GLY A 133 -11.61 -36.67 10.30
C GLY A 133 -11.39 -35.18 10.68
N CYS A 134 -10.56 -34.91 11.70
CA CYS A 134 -10.22 -33.52 12.12
C CYS A 134 -8.78 -33.49 12.67
N PRO A 135 -7.78 -33.57 11.79
CA PRO A 135 -6.38 -33.53 12.20
C PRO A 135 -6.04 -32.21 12.89
N PRO A 136 -5.42 -32.23 14.10
CA PRO A 136 -5.07 -31.02 14.85
C PRO A 136 -3.75 -30.40 14.41
N ILE A 137 -3.14 -30.91 13.35
CA ILE A 137 -1.86 -30.44 12.80
C ILE A 137 -1.89 -30.45 11.27
N LEU A 138 -1.19 -29.51 10.65
CA LEU A 138 -0.90 -29.48 9.22
C LEU A 138 0.55 -29.92 8.98
N GLY A 139 0.75 -31.02 8.25
CA GLY A 139 2.08 -31.55 7.93
C GLY A 139 2.86 -30.62 7.00
N TRP A 140 4.18 -30.78 6.93
CA TRP A 140 5.00 -30.04 5.97
C TRP A 140 4.71 -30.52 4.53
N ASN A 141 4.77 -29.57 3.58
CA ASN A 141 4.32 -29.73 2.20
C ASN A 141 2.84 -30.10 2.05
N CYS A 142 2.06 -30.07 3.13
CA CYS A 142 0.63 -30.28 3.10
C CYS A 142 -0.13 -28.97 2.89
N SER A 143 -1.34 -29.08 2.36
CA SER A 143 -2.27 -27.96 2.19
C SER A 143 -3.59 -28.23 2.89
N ASP A 144 -4.25 -27.14 3.33
CA ASP A 144 -5.57 -27.20 3.93
C ASP A 144 -6.52 -26.20 3.24
N PRO A 145 -7.54 -26.68 2.50
CA PRO A 145 -8.47 -25.83 1.76
C PRO A 145 -9.65 -25.38 2.64
N TYR A 146 -9.83 -24.07 2.75
CA TYR A 146 -11.05 -23.45 3.24
C TYR A 146 -11.83 -22.87 2.07
N SER A 147 -12.98 -23.45 1.75
CA SER A 147 -13.86 -22.90 0.71
C SER A 147 -14.39 -21.51 1.11
N SER A 148 -14.83 -20.73 0.11
CA SER A 148 -15.56 -19.48 0.37
C SER A 148 -16.79 -19.68 1.27
N GLY A 149 -17.41 -20.87 1.24
CA GLY A 149 -18.48 -21.25 2.17
C GLY A 149 -18.03 -21.33 3.63
N ASN A 150 -16.85 -21.92 3.88
CA ASN A 150 -16.26 -22.00 5.22
C ASN A 150 -15.81 -20.61 5.71
N ASN A 151 -15.12 -19.86 4.87
CA ASN A 151 -14.62 -18.52 5.20
C ASN A 151 -15.74 -17.48 5.33
N GLY A 152 -16.90 -17.71 4.72
CA GLY A 152 -18.09 -16.88 4.82
C GLY A 152 -19.08 -17.29 5.91
N ASN A 153 -18.78 -18.33 6.70
CA ASN A 153 -19.66 -18.77 7.81
C ASN A 153 -19.51 -17.79 8.98
N GLN A 154 -20.50 -16.88 9.11
CA GLN A 154 -20.48 -15.75 10.04
C GLN A 154 -20.24 -16.17 11.50
N GLY A 155 -20.79 -17.32 11.94
CA GLY A 155 -20.61 -17.83 13.31
C GLY A 155 -19.19 -18.29 13.62
N GLY A 156 -18.37 -18.56 12.60
CA GLY A 156 -16.97 -18.98 12.74
C GLY A 156 -15.94 -17.85 12.52
N LEU A 157 -16.40 -16.58 12.49
CA LEU A 157 -15.57 -15.41 12.29
C LEU A 157 -15.42 -14.63 13.61
N GLY A 158 -14.17 -14.42 14.04
CA GLY A 158 -13.80 -13.66 15.22
C GLY A 158 -13.31 -12.23 14.90
N PRO A 159 -13.29 -11.33 15.90
CA PRO A 159 -12.88 -9.96 15.70
C PRO A 159 -11.36 -9.82 15.48
N LYS A 160 -10.98 -8.93 14.58
CA LYS A 160 -9.58 -8.60 14.31
C LYS A 160 -8.89 -7.95 15.51
N SER A 161 -9.64 -7.21 16.34
CA SER A 161 -9.13 -6.49 17.51
C SER A 161 -8.58 -7.38 18.63
N GLU A 162 -8.93 -8.66 18.66
CA GLU A 162 -8.44 -9.60 19.68
C GLU A 162 -7.11 -10.27 19.29
N VAL A 163 -6.64 -10.09 18.04
CA VAL A 163 -5.46 -10.79 17.53
C VAL A 163 -4.26 -9.85 17.53
N ASN A 164 -3.20 -10.27 18.21
CA ASN A 164 -1.87 -9.69 18.09
C ASN A 164 -1.13 -10.38 16.94
N ALA A 165 -1.03 -9.71 15.79
CA ALA A 165 -0.45 -10.29 14.59
C ALA A 165 1.06 -10.51 14.68
N SER A 166 1.80 -9.68 15.45
CA SER A 166 3.25 -9.78 15.58
C SER A 166 3.70 -11.09 16.26
N ILE A 167 2.84 -11.69 17.08
CA ILE A 167 3.12 -12.95 17.80
C ILE A 167 2.11 -14.05 17.52
N GLY A 168 1.08 -13.77 16.73
CA GLY A 168 0.02 -14.71 16.39
C GLY A 168 -0.93 -15.06 17.54
N PHE A 169 -0.90 -14.33 18.64
CA PHE A 169 -1.72 -14.61 19.82
C PHE A 169 -3.13 -14.03 19.71
N PHE A 170 -4.12 -14.80 20.19
CA PHE A 170 -5.49 -14.35 20.43
C PHE A 170 -6.08 -15.10 21.63
N PRO A 171 -7.07 -14.53 22.37
CA PRO A 171 -7.75 -15.23 23.44
C PRO A 171 -8.66 -16.35 22.90
N TYR A 172 -8.75 -17.45 23.64
CA TYR A 172 -9.67 -18.53 23.31
C TYR A 172 -10.55 -18.85 24.51
N PRO A 173 -11.86 -18.98 24.35
CA PRO A 173 -12.62 -18.73 23.11
C PRO A 173 -12.62 -17.23 22.72
N TYR A 174 -12.58 -16.94 21.42
CA TYR A 174 -12.70 -15.59 20.91
C TYR A 174 -14.13 -15.05 21.06
N SER A 175 -14.30 -13.73 21.13
CA SER A 175 -15.62 -13.12 21.31
C SER A 175 -16.50 -13.25 20.07
N SER A 176 -17.80 -13.27 20.29
CA SER A 176 -18.79 -13.43 19.20
C SER A 176 -19.93 -12.42 19.39
N PRO A 177 -19.68 -11.10 19.22
CA PRO A 177 -20.72 -10.09 19.30
C PRO A 177 -21.77 -10.27 18.19
N SER A 178 -22.94 -9.66 18.37
CA SER A 178 -24.03 -9.69 17.39
C SER A 178 -23.58 -9.02 16.08
N TYR A 179 -24.14 -9.48 14.95
CA TYR A 179 -23.78 -9.00 13.62
C TYR A 179 -25.00 -8.96 12.69
N PRO A 180 -25.01 -8.09 11.66
CA PRO A 180 -26.04 -8.09 10.63
C PRO A 180 -26.08 -9.41 9.86
N ALA A 181 -27.26 -9.92 9.55
CA ALA A 181 -27.45 -11.27 9.00
C ALA A 181 -26.78 -11.42 7.66
N VAL A 182 -26.80 -10.72 6.67
CA VAL A 182 -26.18 -10.97 5.35
C VAL A 182 -24.73 -10.52 5.29
N ILE A 183 -24.47 -9.29 5.70
CA ILE A 183 -23.20 -8.63 5.51
C ILE A 183 -22.22 -8.87 6.67
N GLY A 184 -22.73 -9.14 7.88
CA GLY A 184 -21.93 -9.18 9.09
C GLY A 184 -20.72 -10.08 9.03
N ARG A 185 -19.55 -9.57 9.45
CA ARG A 185 -18.26 -10.25 9.57
C ARG A 185 -17.61 -10.72 8.27
N ARG A 186 -18.36 -10.81 7.16
CA ARG A 186 -17.86 -11.16 5.84
C ARG A 186 -17.02 -10.04 5.25
N LEU A 187 -16.34 -10.29 4.14
CA LEU A 187 -15.71 -9.26 3.34
C LEU A 187 -16.80 -8.29 2.84
N ASN A 188 -16.84 -7.10 3.41
CA ASN A 188 -17.79 -6.04 3.08
C ASN A 188 -17.16 -5.06 2.10
N VAL A 189 -17.89 -4.74 1.03
CA VAL A 189 -17.50 -3.76 0.02
C VAL A 189 -18.72 -2.89 -0.28
N TYR A 190 -18.57 -1.58 -0.29
CA TYR A 190 -19.66 -0.72 -0.76
C TYR A 190 -19.90 -0.97 -2.24
N SER A 191 -21.16 -1.14 -2.64
CA SER A 191 -21.50 -1.41 -4.04
C SER A 191 -21.13 -0.25 -4.96
N THR A 192 -21.07 0.97 -4.42
CA THR A 192 -20.58 2.17 -5.11
C THR A 192 -19.11 2.08 -5.49
N ASP A 193 -18.27 1.41 -4.70
CA ASP A 193 -16.84 1.22 -5.01
C ASP A 193 -16.61 0.26 -6.18
N MET A 194 -17.66 -0.42 -6.60
CA MET A 194 -17.68 -1.32 -7.74
C MET A 194 -18.52 -0.79 -8.90
N ASP A 195 -19.04 0.43 -8.83
CA ASP A 195 -19.91 0.96 -9.87
C ASP A 195 -19.15 1.17 -11.18
N LEU A 196 -19.69 0.63 -12.28
CA LEU A 196 -19.09 0.70 -13.62
C LEU A 196 -19.11 2.11 -14.20
N ALA A 197 -20.01 2.98 -13.72
CA ALA A 197 -20.08 4.36 -14.15
C ALA A 197 -18.97 5.21 -13.52
N SER A 198 -18.68 4.96 -12.24
CA SER A 198 -17.62 5.67 -11.49
C SER A 198 -16.23 5.06 -11.75
N TYR A 199 -16.17 3.74 -11.91
CA TYR A 199 -14.95 2.98 -12.07
C TYR A 199 -15.00 2.09 -13.33
N PRO A 200 -14.77 2.65 -14.53
CA PRO A 200 -14.84 1.89 -15.78
C PRO A 200 -13.82 0.73 -15.81
N ALA A 201 -14.23 -0.40 -16.39
CA ALA A 201 -13.33 -1.57 -16.48
C ALA A 201 -12.08 -1.34 -17.35
N SER A 202 -12.05 -0.27 -18.15
CA SER A 202 -10.88 0.11 -18.96
C SER A 202 -9.77 0.80 -18.15
N SER A 203 -10.07 1.31 -16.98
CA SER A 203 -9.16 2.09 -16.14
C SER A 203 -9.10 1.59 -14.70
N THR A 204 -9.76 0.47 -14.38
CA THR A 204 -9.87 -0.03 -13.01
C THR A 204 -9.69 -1.53 -12.94
N ASN A 205 -8.80 -1.97 -12.05
CA ASN A 205 -8.55 -3.37 -11.72
C ASN A 205 -8.92 -3.63 -10.25
N TYR A 206 -9.40 -4.83 -9.97
CA TYR A 206 -9.78 -5.26 -8.62
C TYR A 206 -8.98 -6.47 -8.19
N PHE A 207 -8.62 -6.50 -6.92
CA PHE A 207 -7.84 -7.58 -6.33
C PHE A 207 -8.46 -7.99 -5.00
N VAL A 208 -8.43 -9.29 -4.73
CA VAL A 208 -8.78 -9.86 -3.43
C VAL A 208 -7.52 -10.43 -2.79
N GLU A 209 -7.44 -10.30 -1.46
CA GLU A 209 -6.30 -10.77 -0.69
C GLU A 209 -6.78 -11.66 0.45
N GLY A 210 -5.96 -12.64 0.79
CA GLY A 210 -6.03 -13.37 2.04
C GLY A 210 -4.74 -13.20 2.82
N GLN A 211 -4.82 -13.28 4.16
CA GLN A 211 -3.66 -13.32 5.04
C GLN A 211 -3.87 -14.31 6.16
N TYR A 212 -2.87 -15.12 6.45
CA TYR A 212 -2.83 -16.02 7.61
C TYR A 212 -2.00 -15.40 8.74
N ILE A 213 -2.47 -15.55 9.97
CA ILE A 213 -1.70 -15.29 11.19
C ILE A 213 -1.69 -16.58 12.00
N HIS A 214 -0.50 -17.04 12.38
CA HIS A 214 -0.32 -18.28 13.15
C HIS A 214 0.76 -18.13 14.21
N PRO A 215 0.55 -18.54 15.48
CA PRO A 215 1.51 -18.31 16.57
C PRO A 215 2.86 -19.00 16.36
N GLN A 216 2.88 -20.20 15.81
CA GLN A 216 4.15 -20.91 15.55
C GLN A 216 4.92 -20.30 14.37
N ASP A 217 4.23 -19.82 13.36
CA ASP A 217 4.79 -19.14 12.21
C ASP A 217 5.42 -17.80 12.61
N ALA A 218 4.71 -17.01 13.43
CA ALA A 218 5.22 -15.80 14.03
C ALA A 218 6.46 -16.05 14.89
N ALA A 219 6.42 -17.08 15.75
CA ALA A 219 7.56 -17.49 16.56
C ALA A 219 8.75 -17.97 15.71
N ALA A 220 8.51 -18.54 14.54
CA ALA A 220 9.51 -18.94 13.56
C ALA A 220 10.02 -17.79 12.67
N CYS A 221 9.54 -16.55 12.87
CA CYS A 221 9.90 -15.38 12.07
C CYS A 221 9.51 -15.49 10.59
N ARG A 222 8.33 -16.06 10.28
CA ARG A 222 7.89 -16.34 8.92
C ARG A 222 6.67 -15.52 8.47
N SER A 223 6.02 -14.75 9.33
CA SER A 223 4.78 -14.02 9.02
C SER A 223 4.89 -13.01 7.86
N PHE A 224 6.09 -12.67 7.41
CA PHE A 224 6.32 -11.71 6.32
C PHE A 224 5.82 -12.21 4.94
N ASN A 225 5.55 -13.51 4.75
CA ASN A 225 5.14 -14.15 3.49
C ASN A 225 3.69 -14.67 3.51
N ASN A 226 2.91 -14.35 4.54
CA ASN A 226 1.61 -14.95 4.84
C ASN A 226 0.43 -14.35 4.06
N ALA A 227 0.64 -13.29 3.28
CA ALA A 227 -0.36 -12.69 2.43
C ALA A 227 -0.24 -13.17 0.98
N ALA A 228 -1.38 -13.29 0.29
CA ALA A 228 -1.43 -13.56 -1.13
C ALA A 228 -2.64 -12.86 -1.74
N TYR A 229 -2.53 -12.37 -2.98
CA TYR A 229 -3.63 -11.76 -3.68
C TYR A 229 -3.94 -12.43 -5.03
N ARG A 230 -5.12 -12.14 -5.55
CA ARG A 230 -5.55 -12.57 -6.87
C ARG A 230 -6.46 -11.53 -7.49
N GLU A 231 -6.32 -11.32 -8.78
CA GLU A 231 -7.15 -10.40 -9.55
C GLU A 231 -8.58 -10.96 -9.71
N VAL A 232 -9.56 -10.05 -9.69
CA VAL A 232 -10.97 -10.35 -9.94
C VAL A 232 -11.56 -9.41 -10.98
N THR A 233 -12.46 -9.93 -11.79
CA THR A 233 -13.39 -9.13 -12.60
C THR A 233 -14.75 -9.08 -11.91
N ARG A 234 -15.47 -7.99 -12.16
CA ARG A 234 -16.84 -7.83 -11.70
C ARG A 234 -17.83 -7.95 -12.85
N SER A 235 -19.00 -8.49 -12.58
CA SER A 235 -20.14 -8.55 -13.49
C SER A 235 -21.43 -8.22 -12.75
N GLY A 236 -22.35 -7.52 -13.39
CA GLY A 236 -23.57 -7.06 -12.74
C GLY A 236 -23.78 -5.55 -12.88
N THR A 237 -24.62 -5.01 -12.03
CA THR A 237 -24.94 -3.57 -12.00
C THR A 237 -25.16 -3.11 -10.57
N LEU A 238 -25.08 -1.81 -10.31
CA LEU A 238 -25.33 -1.25 -8.98
C LEU A 238 -26.69 -1.65 -8.40
N ASN A 239 -27.73 -1.78 -9.24
CA ASN A 239 -29.09 -2.15 -8.78
C ASN A 239 -29.28 -3.65 -8.53
N ASN A 240 -28.52 -4.52 -9.19
CA ASN A 240 -28.61 -5.97 -9.09
C ASN A 240 -27.47 -6.59 -8.26
N GLY A 241 -26.53 -5.74 -7.86
CA GLY A 241 -25.27 -6.10 -7.22
C GLY A 241 -24.25 -6.68 -8.21
N TYR A 242 -23.02 -6.79 -7.74
CA TYR A 242 -21.87 -7.25 -8.52
C TYR A 242 -21.43 -8.64 -8.07
N ASP A 243 -21.32 -9.57 -9.02
CA ASP A 243 -20.61 -10.83 -8.81
C ASP A 243 -19.12 -10.64 -9.15
N LEU A 244 -18.26 -11.31 -8.40
CA LEU A 244 -16.82 -11.30 -8.59
C LEU A 244 -16.34 -12.64 -9.15
N ASN A 245 -15.49 -12.58 -10.18
CA ASN A 245 -14.91 -13.76 -10.81
C ASN A 245 -13.38 -13.67 -10.73
N LEU A 246 -12.76 -14.67 -10.11
CA LEU A 246 -11.31 -14.78 -10.03
C LEU A 246 -10.72 -14.99 -11.42
N ILE A 247 -9.72 -14.20 -11.77
CA ILE A 247 -8.93 -14.37 -12.99
C ILE A 247 -7.45 -14.52 -12.63
N ASN A 248 -6.63 -14.89 -13.60
CA ASN A 248 -5.20 -15.09 -13.42
C ASN A 248 -4.84 -16.06 -12.28
N SER A 249 -3.57 -16.19 -11.93
CA SER A 249 -3.09 -17.03 -10.84
C SER A 249 -2.98 -16.25 -9.54
N THR A 250 -3.06 -16.94 -8.41
CA THR A 250 -2.74 -16.38 -7.10
C THR A 250 -1.29 -15.94 -7.06
N ARG A 251 -1.04 -14.72 -6.62
CA ARG A 251 0.29 -14.20 -6.27
C ARG A 251 0.58 -14.59 -4.83
N GLN A 252 1.33 -15.68 -4.67
CA GLN A 252 1.70 -16.21 -3.36
C GLN A 252 2.75 -15.33 -2.68
N MET A 253 2.77 -15.32 -1.34
CA MET A 253 3.77 -14.63 -0.53
C MET A 253 3.93 -13.14 -0.85
N THR A 254 2.88 -12.52 -1.36
CA THR A 254 2.90 -11.14 -1.84
C THR A 254 1.59 -10.47 -1.46
N PRO A 255 1.59 -9.40 -0.66
CA PRO A 255 0.39 -8.62 -0.34
C PRO A 255 -0.06 -7.76 -1.52
N ALA A 256 -1.36 -7.41 -1.53
CA ALA A 256 -2.01 -6.76 -2.67
C ALA A 256 -1.49 -5.34 -2.99
N ILE A 257 -0.77 -4.68 -2.09
CA ILE A 257 -0.12 -3.39 -2.39
C ILE A 257 0.83 -3.50 -3.60
N PHE A 258 1.45 -4.67 -3.82
CA PHE A 258 2.31 -4.92 -4.98
C PHE A 258 1.53 -5.05 -6.31
N ALA A 259 0.21 -5.28 -6.26
CA ALA A 259 -0.61 -5.27 -7.46
C ALA A 259 -0.61 -3.90 -8.14
N TRP A 260 -0.45 -2.81 -7.38
CA TRP A 260 -0.35 -1.47 -7.94
C TRP A 260 0.86 -1.33 -8.84
N GLN A 261 2.04 -1.79 -8.39
CA GLN A 261 3.26 -1.80 -9.20
C GLN A 261 3.17 -2.75 -10.42
N GLU A 262 2.42 -3.86 -10.33
CA GLU A 262 2.19 -4.75 -11.48
C GLU A 262 1.33 -4.07 -12.55
N ILE A 263 0.36 -3.23 -12.17
CA ILE A 263 -0.49 -2.48 -13.10
C ILE A 263 0.23 -1.23 -13.61
N ASP A 264 0.93 -0.52 -12.74
CA ASP A 264 1.70 0.68 -13.08
C ASP A 264 3.16 0.51 -12.63
N PRO A 265 4.07 0.11 -13.53
CA PRO A 265 5.47 -0.14 -13.19
C PRO A 265 6.26 1.09 -12.71
N SER A 266 5.69 2.28 -12.77
CA SER A 266 6.30 3.51 -12.22
C SER A 266 5.99 3.72 -10.75
N VAL A 267 5.13 2.89 -10.15
CA VAL A 267 4.90 2.84 -8.71
C VAL A 267 6.11 2.20 -8.03
N GLU A 268 6.62 2.85 -7.01
CA GLU A 268 7.66 2.29 -6.18
C GLU A 268 7.06 1.71 -4.89
N VAL A 269 7.38 0.45 -4.58
CA VAL A 269 6.97 -0.23 -3.34
C VAL A 269 8.21 -0.56 -2.52
N ARG A 270 8.22 -0.12 -1.25
CA ARG A 270 9.29 -0.42 -0.30
C ARG A 270 8.76 -1.19 0.90
N THR A 271 9.55 -2.16 1.37
CA THR A 271 9.26 -2.97 2.55
C THR A 271 10.09 -2.48 3.71
N PHE A 272 9.45 -2.32 4.85
CA PHE A 272 10.07 -1.89 6.10
C PHE A 272 9.86 -2.92 7.20
N GLU A 273 10.90 -3.16 7.98
CA GLU A 273 10.87 -4.01 9.17
C GLU A 273 11.01 -3.14 10.40
N LEU A 274 9.93 -3.06 11.18
CA LEU A 274 9.91 -2.28 12.40
C LEU A 274 10.61 -3.02 13.54
N SER A 275 10.49 -4.34 13.57
CA SER A 275 11.18 -5.22 14.50
C SER A 275 11.77 -6.41 13.76
N LYS A 276 13.04 -6.71 14.04
CA LYS A 276 13.69 -7.91 13.50
C LYS A 276 13.45 -9.04 14.46
N CYS A 277 12.73 -10.03 14.02
CA CYS A 277 12.35 -11.19 14.81
C CYS A 277 13.54 -11.88 15.50
N SER A 278 14.68 -11.98 14.85
CA SER A 278 15.90 -12.55 15.40
C SER A 278 16.48 -11.80 16.62
N LEU A 279 16.08 -10.53 16.82
CA LEU A 279 16.60 -9.68 17.89
C LEU A 279 15.58 -9.45 19.01
N SER A 280 14.29 -9.37 18.66
CA SER A 280 13.21 -8.98 19.58
C SER A 280 12.21 -10.09 19.87
N GLY A 281 12.19 -11.17 19.06
CA GLY A 281 11.11 -12.16 19.04
C GLY A 281 9.79 -11.63 18.47
N LEU A 282 9.78 -10.39 17.94
CA LEU A 282 8.64 -9.79 17.28
C LEU A 282 8.86 -9.78 15.78
N ASN A 283 7.78 -10.00 15.04
CA ASN A 283 7.76 -9.93 13.59
C ASN A 283 6.82 -8.78 13.19
N GLU A 284 7.39 -7.72 12.67
CA GLU A 284 6.64 -6.50 12.33
C GLU A 284 7.13 -5.96 11.00
N THR A 285 6.32 -6.18 9.98
CA THR A 285 6.59 -5.78 8.60
C THR A 285 5.44 -4.90 8.10
N PHE A 286 5.78 -3.87 7.35
CA PHE A 286 4.82 -3.06 6.61
C PHE A 286 5.41 -2.63 5.27
N HIS A 287 4.54 -2.20 4.36
CA HIS A 287 4.93 -1.77 3.03
C HIS A 287 4.43 -0.36 2.77
N VAL A 288 5.20 0.42 2.03
CA VAL A 288 4.78 1.73 1.55
C VAL A 288 4.98 1.79 0.05
N ALA A 289 3.95 2.20 -0.65
CA ALA A 289 4.00 2.46 -2.08
C ALA A 289 3.86 3.95 -2.35
N VAL A 290 4.49 4.45 -3.40
CA VAL A 290 4.40 5.83 -3.85
C VAL A 290 4.31 5.91 -5.37
N LYS A 291 3.44 6.79 -5.84
CA LYS A 291 3.34 7.26 -7.23
C LYS A 291 3.34 8.77 -7.23
N VAL A 292 4.15 9.36 -8.12
CA VAL A 292 4.16 10.82 -8.32
C VAL A 292 3.96 11.12 -9.79
N CYS A 293 3.13 12.11 -10.10
CA CYS A 293 2.78 12.51 -11.44
C CYS A 293 2.94 14.02 -11.59
N ASP A 294 3.58 14.44 -12.67
CA ASP A 294 3.54 15.84 -13.13
C ASP A 294 2.15 16.12 -13.70
N ILE A 295 1.40 17.00 -13.06
CA ILE A 295 0.05 17.41 -13.47
C ILE A 295 0.05 18.74 -14.23
N GLY A 296 1.25 19.23 -14.61
CA GLY A 296 1.45 20.48 -15.36
C GLY A 296 1.48 21.73 -14.48
N ASN A 297 1.89 22.85 -15.06
CA ASN A 297 2.00 24.14 -14.38
C ASN A 297 2.94 24.14 -13.15
N GLY A 298 3.96 23.29 -13.16
CA GLY A 298 4.87 23.14 -12.02
C GLY A 298 4.26 22.44 -10.80
N MET A 299 3.11 21.76 -10.99
CA MET A 299 2.43 21.03 -9.91
C MET A 299 2.63 19.53 -10.06
N TRP A 300 2.76 18.87 -8.91
CA TRP A 300 2.95 17.43 -8.77
C TRP A 300 1.83 16.83 -7.93
N HIS A 301 1.31 15.70 -8.37
CA HIS A 301 0.34 14.90 -7.61
C HIS A 301 1.06 13.72 -6.98
N TYR A 302 0.89 13.56 -5.66
CA TYR A 302 1.46 12.49 -4.87
C TYR A 302 0.36 11.52 -4.42
N GLU A 303 0.59 10.23 -4.62
CA GLU A 303 -0.22 9.13 -4.09
C GLU A 303 0.66 8.20 -3.26
N TYR A 304 0.31 8.01 -2.01
CA TYR A 304 0.97 7.08 -1.09
C TYR A 304 -0.01 6.03 -0.61
N ALA A 305 0.43 4.78 -0.50
CA ALA A 305 -0.31 3.73 0.19
C ALA A 305 0.59 3.13 1.28
N VAL A 306 0.09 3.04 2.49
CA VAL A 306 0.77 2.41 3.62
C VAL A 306 -0.03 1.16 4.01
N TYR A 307 0.56 -0.02 3.83
CA TYR A 307 -0.04 -1.31 4.19
C TYR A 307 0.68 -1.92 5.39
N ASN A 308 -0.04 -2.09 6.48
CA ASN A 308 0.46 -2.74 7.67
C ASN A 308 0.21 -4.25 7.59
N LEU A 309 1.26 -5.04 7.34
CA LEU A 309 1.13 -6.50 7.22
C LEU A 309 0.83 -7.15 8.57
N ASP A 310 1.69 -6.99 9.58
CA ASP A 310 1.62 -7.70 10.84
C ASP A 310 2.08 -6.89 12.07
N CYS A 311 2.31 -5.58 11.94
CA CYS A 311 2.70 -4.73 13.07
C CYS A 311 1.50 -4.50 14.01
N ASP A 312 1.50 -5.18 15.16
CA ASP A 312 0.46 -5.05 16.19
C ASP A 312 0.46 -3.67 16.86
N ARG A 313 1.59 -2.96 16.86
CA ARG A 313 1.66 -1.59 17.37
C ARG A 313 0.80 -0.61 16.57
N ALA A 314 0.44 -0.96 15.34
CA ALA A 314 -0.32 -0.12 14.40
C ALA A 314 0.35 1.25 14.16
N PHE A 315 -0.19 2.08 13.28
CA PHE A 315 0.33 3.43 13.02
C PHE A 315 -0.77 4.46 13.22
N GLN A 316 -0.39 5.61 13.82
CA GLN A 316 -1.30 6.73 14.09
C GLN A 316 -1.02 7.95 13.22
N SER A 317 0.09 7.98 12.46
CA SER A 317 0.39 9.11 11.58
C SER A 317 1.23 8.69 10.37
N PHE A 318 1.06 9.46 9.30
CA PHE A 318 1.92 9.50 8.13
C PHE A 318 2.29 10.97 7.86
N GLU A 319 3.56 11.26 7.59
CA GLU A 319 4.09 12.61 7.50
C GLU A 319 5.15 12.69 6.40
N VAL A 320 5.08 13.72 5.56
CA VAL A 320 6.05 13.98 4.49
C VAL A 320 6.58 15.40 4.61
N PRO A 321 7.85 15.67 4.23
CA PRO A 321 8.36 17.04 4.14
C PRO A 321 7.56 17.84 3.12
N LEU A 322 7.36 19.13 3.37
CA LEU A 322 6.61 20.01 2.48
C LEU A 322 6.99 21.48 2.74
N ASN A 323 7.06 22.28 1.68
CA ASN A 323 7.39 23.70 1.75
C ASN A 323 6.18 24.62 2.07
N GLY A 324 5.10 24.05 2.60
CA GLY A 324 3.96 24.81 3.15
C GLY A 324 2.77 24.99 2.21
N THR A 325 2.88 24.65 0.94
CA THR A 325 1.76 24.73 -0.01
C THR A 325 1.27 23.36 -0.42
N TYR A 326 -0.01 23.09 -0.25
CA TYR A 326 -0.65 21.88 -0.74
C TYR A 326 -2.13 22.12 -1.05
N GLU A 327 -2.66 21.31 -1.95
CA GLU A 327 -4.07 21.28 -2.32
C GLU A 327 -4.55 19.83 -2.38
N ASN A 328 -5.86 19.62 -2.37
CA ASN A 328 -6.51 18.32 -2.59
C ASN A 328 -5.96 17.19 -1.70
N ALA A 329 -5.65 17.50 -0.42
CA ALA A 329 -5.17 16.47 0.49
C ALA A 329 -6.31 15.54 0.91
N GLU A 330 -6.19 14.25 0.62
CA GLU A 330 -7.18 13.22 0.85
C GLU A 330 -6.62 12.02 1.60
N GLN A 331 -7.52 11.21 2.16
CA GLN A 331 -7.23 9.90 2.75
C GLN A 331 -8.31 8.92 2.35
N ALA A 332 -7.92 7.68 1.99
CA ALA A 332 -8.84 6.57 1.79
C ALA A 332 -8.46 5.38 2.70
N PHE A 333 -9.46 4.67 3.19
CA PHE A 333 -9.33 3.47 4.00
C PHE A 333 -10.62 2.64 3.96
N ALA A 334 -10.51 1.33 4.21
CA ALA A 334 -11.69 0.48 4.32
C ALA A 334 -12.32 0.61 5.71
N VAL A 335 -13.65 0.77 5.77
CA VAL A 335 -14.40 0.97 7.02
C VAL A 335 -14.51 -0.31 7.84
N TYR A 336 -14.37 -0.21 9.16
CA TYR A 336 -14.71 -1.28 10.09
C TYR A 336 -16.21 -1.47 10.19
N HIS A 337 -16.64 -2.70 10.36
CA HIS A 337 -18.06 -3.07 10.36
C HIS A 337 -18.39 -4.16 11.41
N SER A 338 -19.67 -4.55 11.49
CA SER A 338 -20.14 -5.69 12.32
C SER A 338 -19.93 -5.51 13.81
N ASN A 339 -20.07 -4.28 14.31
CA ASN A 339 -19.80 -3.91 15.69
C ASN A 339 -18.33 -4.13 16.11
N SER A 340 -17.39 -3.93 15.17
CA SER A 340 -15.99 -3.77 15.55
C SER A 340 -15.85 -2.67 16.61
N VAL A 341 -14.91 -2.83 17.51
CA VAL A 341 -14.61 -1.80 18.52
C VAL A 341 -13.95 -0.57 17.91
N TYR A 342 -13.26 -0.73 16.80
CA TYR A 342 -12.57 0.39 16.15
C TYR A 342 -13.53 1.35 15.47
N ASP A 343 -13.29 2.65 15.63
CA ASP A 343 -14.05 3.70 14.94
C ASP A 343 -13.66 3.83 13.45
N ASN A 344 -14.34 4.71 12.74
CA ASN A 344 -14.11 5.00 11.31
C ASN A 344 -13.87 6.50 11.08
N GLU A 345 -13.34 7.19 12.08
CA GLU A 345 -13.02 8.61 11.93
C GLU A 345 -11.84 8.78 10.98
N SER A 346 -11.98 9.70 10.04
CA SER A 346 -10.89 10.07 9.14
C SER A 346 -9.74 10.74 9.92
N TRP A 347 -8.52 10.52 9.48
CA TRP A 347 -7.37 11.19 10.07
C TRP A 347 -7.42 12.70 9.81
N ASN A 348 -6.99 13.47 10.79
CA ASN A 348 -6.80 14.90 10.60
C ASN A 348 -5.61 15.13 9.67
N VAL A 349 -5.73 16.08 8.75
CA VAL A 349 -4.64 16.52 7.89
C VAL A 349 -4.29 17.95 8.20
N GLY A 350 -3.00 18.28 8.24
CA GLY A 350 -2.53 19.63 8.48
C GLY A 350 -1.03 19.81 8.24
N TYR A 351 -0.67 21.05 7.94
CA TYR A 351 0.71 21.45 7.78
C TYR A 351 1.28 21.96 9.11
N ASP A 352 2.39 21.37 9.54
CA ASP A 352 3.17 21.83 10.70
C ASP A 352 4.31 22.72 10.23
N SER A 353 4.12 24.05 10.36
CA SER A 353 5.12 25.04 9.94
C SER A 353 6.40 25.02 10.77
N SER A 354 6.38 24.42 11.97
CA SER A 354 7.58 24.30 12.80
C SER A 354 8.47 23.13 12.38
N ALA A 355 7.86 22.09 11.80
CA ALA A 355 8.53 20.90 11.30
C ALA A 355 8.74 20.94 9.77
N GLY A 356 8.03 21.81 9.03
CA GLY A 356 8.05 21.84 7.58
C GLY A 356 7.46 20.55 6.99
N THR A 357 6.30 20.10 7.50
CA THR A 357 5.74 18.82 7.11
C THR A 357 4.23 18.86 6.92
N LEU A 358 3.73 18.10 5.95
CA LEU A 358 2.31 17.73 5.83
C LEU A 358 2.08 16.41 6.55
N LYS A 359 1.09 16.40 7.44
CA LYS A 359 0.83 15.26 8.33
C LYS A 359 -0.64 14.87 8.33
N TRP A 360 -0.89 13.57 8.22
CA TRP A 360 -2.16 12.92 8.56
C TRP A 360 -1.99 12.20 9.90
N ASN A 361 -2.97 12.32 10.79
CA ASN A 361 -2.95 11.61 12.07
C ASN A 361 -4.34 11.29 12.61
N SER A 362 -4.49 10.11 13.23
CA SER A 362 -5.62 9.75 14.06
C SER A 362 -5.46 10.36 15.48
N ASP A 363 -6.44 10.10 16.36
CA ASP A 363 -6.23 10.21 17.79
C ASP A 363 -5.08 9.29 18.22
N THR A 364 -4.36 9.70 19.26
CA THR A 364 -3.32 8.85 19.89
C THR A 364 -3.96 7.73 20.71
N PHE A 365 -3.23 6.66 20.99
CA PHE A 365 -3.70 5.55 21.84
C PHE A 365 -4.21 6.03 23.22
N ALA A 366 -3.57 7.04 23.79
CA ALA A 366 -3.98 7.59 25.09
C ALA A 366 -5.29 8.43 25.02
N GLN A 367 -5.63 8.98 23.86
CA GLN A 367 -6.88 9.72 23.63
C GLN A 367 -8.04 8.77 23.33
N ASN A 368 -7.80 7.78 22.45
CA ASN A 368 -8.79 6.81 22.04
C ASN A 368 -8.09 5.50 21.63
N GLU A 369 -8.12 4.46 22.47
CA GLU A 369 -7.52 3.17 22.17
C GLU A 369 -8.18 2.45 20.99
N ASP A 370 -9.41 2.83 20.64
CA ASP A 370 -10.20 2.29 19.54
C ASP A 370 -10.18 3.18 18.29
N ALA A 371 -9.35 4.22 18.26
CA ALA A 371 -9.21 5.09 17.08
C ALA A 371 -8.92 4.30 15.80
N ASN A 372 -9.30 4.89 14.65
CA ASN A 372 -9.02 4.36 13.30
C ASN A 372 -7.50 4.45 12.99
N ALA A 373 -6.68 3.81 13.81
CA ALA A 373 -5.26 3.64 13.51
C ALA A 373 -5.08 2.65 12.35
N LEU A 374 -3.99 2.76 11.60
CA LEU A 374 -3.63 1.81 10.55
C LEU A 374 -3.21 0.48 11.21
N ARG A 375 -4.19 -0.39 11.43
CA ARG A 375 -4.05 -1.68 12.11
C ARG A 375 -3.43 -2.71 11.16
N TRP A 376 -2.95 -3.84 11.69
CA TRP A 376 -2.43 -4.92 10.87
C TRP A 376 -3.48 -5.45 9.86
N ASN A 377 -3.02 -5.90 8.70
CA ASN A 377 -3.85 -6.32 7.55
C ASN A 377 -4.84 -5.23 7.11
N THR A 378 -4.43 -3.96 7.16
CA THR A 378 -5.15 -2.83 6.58
C THR A 378 -4.20 -1.90 5.82
N MET A 379 -4.76 -1.12 4.90
CA MET A 379 -4.06 -0.14 4.10
C MET A 379 -4.79 1.21 4.17
N HIS A 380 -4.03 2.28 4.37
CA HIS A 380 -4.51 3.64 4.14
C HIS A 380 -3.78 4.25 2.95
N THR A 381 -4.50 5.02 2.16
CA THR A 381 -3.97 5.76 1.01
C THR A 381 -4.06 7.25 1.32
N PHE A 382 -3.01 8.00 0.96
CA PHE A 382 -2.90 9.45 1.17
C PHE A 382 -2.52 10.12 -0.13
N SER A 383 -3.16 11.23 -0.46
CA SER A 383 -2.83 11.98 -1.67
C SER A 383 -2.88 13.49 -1.45
N PHE A 384 -2.18 14.23 -2.26
CA PHE A 384 -2.18 15.70 -2.30
C PHE A 384 -1.49 16.22 -3.54
N ASP A 385 -1.72 17.50 -3.84
CA ASP A 385 -1.05 18.24 -4.88
C ASP A 385 -0.12 19.30 -4.25
N THR A 386 1.07 19.49 -4.83
CA THR A 386 2.04 20.50 -4.40
C THR A 386 2.92 20.94 -5.56
N ASN A 387 3.57 22.10 -5.43
CA ASN A 387 4.62 22.54 -6.36
C ASN A 387 6.02 21.98 -6.01
N ASP A 388 6.18 21.28 -4.88
CA ASP A 388 7.44 20.66 -4.49
C ASP A 388 7.70 19.41 -5.34
N PRO A 389 8.76 19.35 -6.18
CA PRO A 389 9.04 18.20 -7.04
C PRO A 389 9.51 16.98 -6.26
N PRO A 390 9.40 15.77 -6.84
CA PRO A 390 9.80 14.54 -6.16
C PRO A 390 11.32 14.38 -6.05
N VAL A 391 11.78 13.98 -4.86
CA VAL A 391 13.17 13.60 -4.58
C VAL A 391 13.23 12.37 -3.69
N GLU A 392 14.37 11.68 -3.70
CA GLU A 392 14.70 10.71 -2.64
C GLU A 392 14.90 11.46 -1.33
N GLY A 393 14.13 11.07 -0.31
CA GLY A 393 14.17 11.72 0.99
C GLY A 393 13.56 10.83 2.08
N GLN A 394 12.98 11.44 3.10
CA GLN A 394 12.44 10.70 4.24
C GLN A 394 11.02 11.16 4.55
N ALA A 395 10.07 10.22 4.48
CA ALA A 395 8.78 10.33 5.15
C ALA A 395 8.87 9.79 6.58
N LYS A 396 7.81 9.96 7.37
CA LYS A 396 7.77 9.48 8.74
C LYS A 396 6.41 8.85 9.05
N VAL A 397 6.42 7.75 9.80
CA VAL A 397 5.23 7.20 10.46
C VAL A 397 5.46 7.15 11.96
N SER A 398 4.37 7.24 12.74
CA SER A 398 4.45 7.02 14.19
C SER A 398 3.57 5.84 14.56
N THR A 399 4.09 4.96 15.41
CA THR A 399 3.32 3.83 15.92
C THR A 399 2.21 4.32 16.85
N PHE A 400 1.09 3.58 16.86
CA PHE A 400 -0.09 3.97 17.62
C PHE A 400 0.03 3.62 19.11
N LYS A 401 0.48 2.40 19.45
CA LYS A 401 0.47 1.92 20.84
C LYS A 401 1.57 2.53 21.70
N ASP A 402 2.72 2.88 21.13
CA ASP A 402 3.89 3.37 21.89
C ASP A 402 4.45 4.73 21.39
N GLY A 403 3.91 5.27 20.29
CA GLY A 403 4.31 6.57 19.77
C GLY A 403 5.71 6.65 19.17
N SER A 404 6.36 5.51 18.88
CA SER A 404 7.69 5.48 18.28
C SER A 404 7.67 6.05 16.86
N GLU A 405 8.60 6.93 16.54
CA GLU A 405 8.76 7.49 15.20
C GLU A 405 9.70 6.65 14.35
N ILE A 406 9.33 6.40 13.10
CA ILE A 406 10.09 5.62 12.13
C ILE A 406 10.27 6.45 10.87
N MET A 407 11.54 6.66 10.48
CA MET A 407 11.89 7.36 9.23
C MET A 407 11.90 6.36 8.06
N LEU A 408 11.27 6.75 6.97
CA LEU A 408 11.05 5.93 5.77
C LEU A 408 11.81 6.56 4.62
N ASN A 409 12.90 5.94 4.20
CA ASN A 409 13.58 6.38 2.97
C ASN A 409 12.72 6.06 1.76
N MET A 410 12.25 7.08 1.03
CA MET A 410 11.35 6.94 -0.11
C MET A 410 11.28 8.24 -0.91
N ILE A 411 10.56 8.22 -2.04
CA ILE A 411 10.25 9.44 -2.78
C ILE A 411 9.31 10.33 -1.94
N VAL A 412 9.70 11.59 -1.77
CA VAL A 412 8.96 12.63 -1.03
C VAL A 412 9.01 13.96 -1.78
N PRO A 413 8.15 14.94 -1.45
CA PRO A 413 8.31 16.30 -1.91
C PRO A 413 9.67 16.89 -1.48
N ASN A 414 10.30 17.62 -2.37
CA ASN A 414 11.51 18.37 -2.05
C ASN A 414 11.14 19.67 -1.33
N ALA A 415 11.03 19.62 -0.02
CA ALA A 415 10.70 20.78 0.79
C ALA A 415 11.82 21.87 0.81
N ASP A 416 13.02 21.50 0.38
CA ASP A 416 14.12 22.46 0.17
C ASP A 416 14.08 23.08 -1.25
N PHE A 417 13.13 22.60 -2.08
CA PHE A 417 12.93 23.17 -3.41
C PHE A 417 12.20 24.51 -3.26
N VAL A 418 12.96 25.55 -3.24
CA VAL A 418 12.46 26.90 -3.54
C VAL A 418 12.42 26.96 -5.07
N ASP A 419 11.24 27.18 -5.66
CA ASP A 419 11.18 27.53 -7.08
C ASP A 419 11.83 28.92 -7.24
N ASN A 420 13.15 28.89 -7.31
CA ASN A 420 14.00 30.05 -7.47
C ASN A 420 14.05 30.54 -8.91
N SER A 421 13.12 30.05 -9.76
CA SER A 421 13.05 30.53 -11.11
C SER A 421 12.39 31.92 -11.16
N CYS A 422 13.03 32.89 -10.54
CA CYS A 422 12.88 34.29 -10.95
C CYS A 422 13.42 34.41 -12.38
N ALA A 423 12.77 33.70 -13.32
CA ALA A 423 13.21 33.64 -14.72
C ALA A 423 13.30 35.04 -15.34
N SER A 424 12.64 36.00 -14.71
CA SER A 424 12.60 37.40 -15.09
C SER A 424 13.62 38.27 -14.34
N ASP A 425 14.52 37.72 -13.53
CA ASP A 425 15.67 38.39 -12.96
C ASP A 425 16.76 38.52 -14.05
N LEU A 426 16.69 39.61 -14.79
CA LEU A 426 17.56 39.87 -15.94
C LEU A 426 18.91 40.44 -15.55
N ASN A 427 19.00 41.08 -14.38
CA ASN A 427 20.22 41.68 -13.90
C ASN A 427 21.03 40.77 -12.98
N GLY A 428 20.44 39.64 -12.48
CA GLY A 428 21.07 38.66 -11.62
C GLY A 428 21.31 39.16 -10.18
N ASP A 429 20.46 40.09 -9.70
CA ASP A 429 20.57 40.61 -8.34
C ASP A 429 19.68 39.83 -7.34
N ASN A 430 19.08 38.74 -7.77
CA ASN A 430 18.17 37.87 -7.05
C ASN A 430 16.82 38.53 -6.69
N MET A 431 16.38 39.53 -7.42
CA MET A 431 15.10 40.18 -7.19
C MET A 431 14.48 40.65 -8.51
N VAL A 432 13.26 40.27 -8.79
CA VAL A 432 12.52 40.81 -9.96
C VAL A 432 11.86 42.13 -9.56
N ASP A 433 12.41 43.22 -10.03
CA ASP A 433 11.92 44.58 -9.67
C ASP A 433 11.99 45.59 -10.84
N GLY A 434 12.03 46.86 -10.49
CA GLY A 434 12.11 47.94 -11.47
C GLY A 434 13.39 47.96 -12.30
N GLN A 435 14.45 47.27 -11.90
CA GLN A 435 15.71 47.20 -12.66
C GLN A 435 15.56 46.23 -13.83
N ASP A 436 14.87 45.07 -13.63
CA ASP A 436 14.58 44.08 -14.67
C ASP A 436 13.58 44.64 -15.67
N LEU A 437 12.54 45.30 -15.18
CA LEU A 437 11.60 46.02 -16.03
C LEU A 437 12.34 47.08 -16.89
N ALA A 438 13.30 47.77 -16.32
CA ALA A 438 14.08 48.75 -17.08
C ALA A 438 14.93 48.09 -18.16
N GLN A 439 15.44 46.86 -17.95
CA GLN A 439 16.16 46.08 -18.98
C GLN A 439 15.22 45.68 -20.14
N VAL A 440 14.05 45.13 -19.84
CA VAL A 440 13.06 44.81 -20.87
C VAL A 440 12.75 46.05 -21.71
N LEU A 441 12.51 47.19 -21.08
CA LEU A 441 12.22 48.45 -21.80
C LEU A 441 13.42 48.98 -22.60
N ALA A 442 14.64 48.82 -22.08
CA ALA A 442 15.86 49.24 -22.75
C ALA A 442 16.21 48.42 -23.98
N PHE A 443 15.87 47.15 -23.96
CA PHE A 443 16.12 46.22 -25.05
C PHE A 443 14.91 45.96 -25.95
N TRP A 444 13.83 46.70 -25.81
CA TRP A 444 12.62 46.59 -26.62
C TRP A 444 12.88 46.47 -28.13
N GLY A 445 12.41 45.40 -28.75
CA GLY A 445 12.68 45.08 -30.15
C GLY A 445 14.09 44.53 -30.43
N ARG A 446 14.83 44.11 -29.38
CA ARG A 446 16.17 43.55 -29.45
C ARG A 446 16.22 42.23 -28.62
N ILE A 447 17.40 41.61 -28.54
CA ILE A 447 17.57 40.31 -27.87
C ILE A 447 17.90 40.39 -26.38
N GLY A 448 18.26 41.55 -25.80
CA GLY A 448 18.87 41.66 -24.46
C GLY A 448 17.92 41.52 -23.27
N GLY A 449 16.62 41.33 -23.50
CA GLY A 449 15.59 41.12 -22.47
C GLY A 449 14.56 40.09 -22.93
N ASP A 450 14.98 39.19 -23.80
CA ASP A 450 14.18 38.09 -24.37
C ASP A 450 14.08 36.94 -23.35
N ILE A 451 12.99 36.91 -22.61
CA ILE A 451 12.73 35.93 -21.51
C ILE A 451 12.08 34.68 -22.08
N ASP A 452 11.17 34.83 -23.07
CA ASP A 452 10.45 33.69 -23.66
C ASP A 452 11.22 32.97 -24.77
N GLY A 453 12.37 33.53 -25.19
CA GLY A 453 13.28 32.91 -26.18
C GLY A 453 12.78 33.02 -27.61
N ASP A 454 11.85 33.94 -27.94
CA ASP A 454 11.33 34.15 -29.30
C ASP A 454 12.29 34.92 -30.19
N GLY A 455 13.38 35.47 -29.65
CA GLY A 455 14.44 36.19 -30.32
C GLY A 455 14.26 37.72 -30.30
N THR A 456 13.22 38.25 -29.65
CA THR A 456 12.97 39.67 -29.51
C THR A 456 12.33 40.06 -28.18
N THR A 457 12.87 41.04 -27.49
CA THR A 457 12.24 41.61 -26.29
C THR A 457 10.95 42.34 -26.65
N GLY A 458 9.80 41.87 -26.14
CA GLY A 458 8.47 42.34 -26.52
C GLY A 458 7.47 42.40 -25.37
N GLY A 459 6.19 42.30 -25.76
CA GLY A 459 5.09 42.38 -24.80
C GLY A 459 4.96 41.14 -23.93
N THR A 460 5.41 39.98 -24.38
CA THR A 460 5.44 38.71 -23.66
C THR A 460 6.49 38.75 -22.56
N ASP A 461 7.68 39.29 -22.84
CA ASP A 461 8.75 39.44 -21.83
C ASP A 461 8.37 40.45 -20.75
N LEU A 462 7.71 41.57 -21.16
CA LEU A 462 7.16 42.51 -20.20
C LEU A 462 6.12 41.83 -19.28
N ALA A 463 5.25 41.00 -19.86
CA ALA A 463 4.26 40.27 -19.06
C ALA A 463 4.92 39.27 -18.11
N ALA A 464 6.02 38.62 -18.50
CA ALA A 464 6.80 37.74 -17.64
C ALA A 464 7.38 38.49 -16.44
N VAL A 465 8.07 39.63 -16.64
CA VAL A 465 8.58 40.44 -15.52
C VAL A 465 7.47 40.89 -14.59
N LEU A 466 6.30 41.27 -15.11
CA LEU A 466 5.17 41.68 -14.28
C LEU A 466 4.52 40.49 -13.54
N ALA A 467 4.54 39.29 -14.09
CA ALA A 467 4.07 38.09 -13.42
C ALA A 467 4.99 37.66 -12.27
N ASP A 468 6.31 37.79 -12.47
CA ASP A 468 7.32 37.45 -11.47
C ASP A 468 7.64 38.61 -10.51
N TRP A 469 6.91 39.74 -10.56
CA TRP A 469 7.19 40.95 -9.80
C TRP A 469 7.23 40.68 -8.31
N GLY A 470 8.38 40.97 -7.68
CA GLY A 470 8.66 40.77 -6.27
C GLY A 470 9.16 39.36 -5.97
N CYS A 471 9.40 38.54 -6.98
CA CYS A 471 10.13 37.28 -6.85
C CYS A 471 11.50 37.59 -6.26
N ILE A 472 11.93 36.81 -5.26
CA ILE A 472 13.25 36.94 -4.60
C ILE A 472 13.93 35.58 -4.83
N GLY A 473 14.96 35.57 -5.68
CA GLY A 473 15.85 34.43 -5.85
C GLY A 473 16.82 34.35 -4.64
N GLU A 474 17.23 33.14 -4.25
CA GLU A 474 18.31 32.94 -3.27
C GLU A 474 19.70 32.96 -3.94
#